data_617015e11254adff217f867322d64745
#
_entry.id   617015e11254adff217f867322d64745
#
_cell.length_a   1.000
_cell.length_b   1.000
_cell.length_c   1.000
_cell.angle_alpha   90.00
_cell.angle_beta   90.00
_cell.angle_gamma   90.00
#
_symmetry.space_group_name_H-M   'P 1'
#
loop_
_entity.id
_entity.type
_entity.pdbx_description
1 polymer ?
#
loop_
_entity_poly.entity_id
_entity_poly.type
_entity_poly.pdbx_seq_one_letter_code
_entity_poly.pdbx_strand_id
1 'polypeptide(L)'
;GLGGRFDSTNIITPEVSLITNISKDHTDILGNTLPEIAFEKAGIIKKNTPVVISEYQEETAPVFIKRAKEEKAPIVFANELTTDLTTDLQGIYQQKNIKGVIAVIDFLKHQGWDISYENLKNGLLNVVKNTHLKGRWQTLSTHPTVVCDTGHNIGGLTYVMEQLKKQTYTQLHIVIGFVKEKDVKGVLELFPKEAHYYFCSPNIKRGLA
;
A
#
# COMPACT_ATOMS: atom_id res chain seq x y z
N GLY A 1 4.99 9.58 2.34
CA GLY A 1 5.41 10.79 1.69
C GLY A 1 5.66 10.62 0.21
N LEU A 2 5.99 11.69 -0.46
CA LEU A 2 6.22 11.70 -1.90
C LEU A 2 7.62 11.15 -2.21
N GLY A 3 7.71 9.96 -2.81
CA GLY A 3 8.91 9.44 -3.45
C GLY A 3 10.04 8.96 -2.53
N GLY A 4 9.88 8.85 -1.23
CA GLY A 4 10.95 8.34 -0.36
C GLY A 4 12.22 9.21 -0.34
N ARG A 5 13.00 9.27 -1.42
CA ARG A 5 14.26 10.04 -1.49
C ARG A 5 14.07 11.52 -1.13
N PHE A 6 13.01 12.13 -1.60
CA PHE A 6 12.66 13.53 -1.35
C PHE A 6 11.69 13.75 -0.18
N ASP A 7 11.33 12.68 0.52
CA ASP A 7 10.43 12.81 1.67
C ASP A 7 11.12 13.50 2.83
N SER A 8 10.44 14.47 3.44
CA SER A 8 10.98 15.19 4.61
C SER A 8 11.27 14.26 5.81
N THR A 9 10.57 13.13 5.90
CA THR A 9 10.83 12.14 6.94
C THR A 9 12.04 11.26 6.66
N ASN A 10 12.60 11.32 5.44
CA ASN A 10 13.77 10.50 5.05
C ASN A 10 15.10 10.95 5.70
N ILE A 11 15.06 11.91 6.61
CA ILE A 11 16.21 12.33 7.43
C ILE A 11 16.59 11.32 8.52
N ILE A 12 15.64 10.48 8.92
CA ILE A 12 15.85 9.51 10.00
C ILE A 12 16.71 8.31 9.54
N THR A 13 17.35 7.65 10.51
CA THR A 13 17.94 6.32 10.34
C THR A 13 17.04 5.31 11.05
N PRO A 14 16.22 4.53 10.33
CA PRO A 14 15.29 3.59 10.94
C PRO A 14 15.99 2.28 11.34
N GLU A 15 15.35 1.49 12.21
CA GLU A 15 15.77 0.11 12.52
C GLU A 15 15.59 -0.82 11.33
N VAL A 16 14.55 -0.59 10.52
CA VAL A 16 14.25 -1.33 9.30
C VAL A 16 13.45 -0.44 8.34
N SER A 17 13.69 -0.59 7.05
CA SER A 17 12.90 0.08 5.99
C SER A 17 11.93 -0.93 5.35
N LEU A 18 10.73 -0.47 5.02
CA LEU A 18 9.73 -1.29 4.32
C LEU A 18 9.23 -0.56 3.06
N ILE A 19 9.33 -1.24 1.91
CA ILE A 19 8.71 -0.83 0.66
C ILE A 19 7.62 -1.85 0.32
N THR A 20 6.36 -1.41 0.27
CA THR A 20 5.21 -2.32 0.10
C THR A 20 5.08 -2.81 -1.33
N ASN A 21 4.87 -1.89 -2.27
CA ASN A 21 4.85 -2.18 -3.70
C ASN A 21 5.18 -0.93 -4.51
N ILE A 22 5.37 -1.11 -5.82
CA ILE A 22 5.53 -0.03 -6.79
C ILE A 22 4.34 -0.06 -7.75
N SER A 23 3.72 1.09 -7.90
CA SER A 23 2.69 1.32 -8.93
C SER A 23 2.85 2.73 -9.49
N LYS A 24 2.30 2.94 -10.69
CA LYS A 24 2.30 4.28 -11.29
C LYS A 24 1.43 5.22 -10.45
N ASP A 25 2.07 6.19 -9.85
CA ASP A 25 1.45 7.29 -9.12
C ASP A 25 2.44 8.46 -9.10
N HIS A 26 1.95 9.70 -9.13
CA HIS A 26 2.78 10.91 -9.17
C HIS A 26 3.86 10.85 -10.29
N THR A 27 3.47 10.38 -11.47
CA THR A 27 4.39 10.12 -12.58
C THR A 27 5.07 11.39 -13.10
N ASP A 28 4.46 12.53 -12.94
CA ASP A 28 5.00 13.87 -13.20
C ASP A 28 6.23 14.23 -12.34
N ILE A 29 6.40 13.58 -11.19
CA ILE A 29 7.49 13.84 -10.24
C ILE A 29 8.41 12.63 -10.09
N LEU A 30 7.86 11.42 -10.03
CA LEU A 30 8.60 10.20 -9.69
C LEU A 30 9.13 9.44 -10.92
N GLY A 31 8.68 9.81 -12.12
CA GLY A 31 9.01 9.14 -13.35
C GLY A 31 7.85 8.33 -13.94
N ASN A 32 7.99 7.97 -15.23
CA ASN A 32 6.93 7.33 -16.02
C ASN A 32 6.99 5.80 -16.04
N THR A 33 8.08 5.23 -15.52
CA THR A 33 8.33 3.78 -15.49
C THR A 33 8.38 3.26 -14.06
N LEU A 34 8.07 1.98 -13.86
CA LEU A 34 8.18 1.37 -12.53
C LEU A 34 9.62 1.41 -11.97
N PRO A 35 10.68 1.18 -12.76
CA PRO A 35 12.05 1.34 -12.29
C PRO A 35 12.41 2.76 -11.81
N GLU A 36 11.93 3.80 -12.49
CA GLU A 36 12.17 5.20 -12.06
C GLU A 36 11.49 5.47 -10.72
N ILE A 37 10.23 5.07 -10.57
CA ILE A 37 9.49 5.20 -9.31
C ILE A 37 10.15 4.38 -8.20
N ALA A 38 10.62 3.17 -8.51
CA ALA A 38 11.35 2.32 -7.58
C ALA A 38 12.66 2.98 -7.12
N PHE A 39 13.39 3.66 -7.99
CA PHE A 39 14.60 4.40 -7.67
C PHE A 39 14.32 5.49 -6.62
N GLU A 40 13.28 6.28 -6.81
CA GLU A 40 12.88 7.32 -5.86
C GLU A 40 12.49 6.72 -4.49
N LYS A 41 11.72 5.62 -4.50
CA LYS A 41 11.33 4.93 -3.26
C LYS A 41 12.50 4.22 -2.59
N ALA A 42 13.46 3.70 -3.35
CA ALA A 42 14.68 3.10 -2.83
C ALA A 42 15.57 4.10 -2.05
N GLY A 43 15.32 5.40 -2.15
CA GLY A 43 15.97 6.42 -1.36
C GLY A 43 15.76 6.30 0.16
N ILE A 44 14.81 5.47 0.63
CA ILE A 44 14.66 5.16 2.06
C ILE A 44 15.60 4.04 2.54
N ILE A 45 16.29 3.35 1.62
CA ILE A 45 17.28 2.33 1.97
C ILE A 45 18.51 3.02 2.52
N LYS A 46 18.86 2.74 3.77
CA LYS A 46 19.93 3.40 4.51
C LYS A 46 21.10 2.45 4.75
N LYS A 47 22.27 3.05 4.96
CA LYS A 47 23.51 2.31 5.19
C LYS A 47 23.39 1.32 6.34
N ASN A 48 23.69 0.05 6.09
CA ASN A 48 23.66 -1.06 7.04
C ASN A 48 22.28 -1.30 7.70
N THR A 49 21.21 -0.67 7.21
CA THR A 49 19.85 -0.83 7.74
C THR A 49 19.07 -1.85 6.91
N PRO A 50 18.46 -2.87 7.51
CA PRO A 50 17.69 -3.86 6.78
C PRO A 50 16.55 -3.23 5.98
N VAL A 51 16.28 -3.78 4.81
CA VAL A 51 15.15 -3.38 3.98
C VAL A 51 14.30 -4.58 3.58
N VAL A 52 12.99 -4.44 3.76
CA VAL A 52 11.98 -5.39 3.32
C VAL A 52 11.26 -4.85 2.11
N ILE A 53 11.12 -5.69 1.07
CA ILE A 53 10.27 -5.45 -0.09
C ILE A 53 9.10 -6.41 0.00
N SER A 54 7.87 -5.91 0.19
CA SER A 54 6.70 -6.78 0.40
C SER A 54 6.33 -7.58 -0.86
N GLU A 55 6.37 -6.93 -2.03
CA GLU A 55 6.01 -7.56 -3.30
C GLU A 55 7.22 -7.60 -4.24
N TYR A 56 7.57 -8.78 -4.73
CA TYR A 56 8.55 -8.93 -5.81
C TYR A 56 7.90 -8.49 -7.13
N GLN A 57 8.55 -7.58 -7.82
CA GLN A 57 8.18 -7.14 -9.17
C GLN A 57 9.45 -7.20 -10.03
N GLU A 58 9.40 -7.95 -11.13
CA GLU A 58 10.57 -8.22 -11.98
C GLU A 58 11.27 -6.94 -12.46
N GLU A 59 10.49 -5.93 -12.83
CA GLU A 59 11.01 -4.65 -13.32
C GLU A 59 11.68 -3.79 -12.23
N THR A 60 11.28 -3.92 -10.97
CA THR A 60 11.75 -3.06 -9.87
C THR A 60 12.77 -3.72 -8.95
N ALA A 61 12.75 -5.06 -8.86
CA ALA A 61 13.66 -5.81 -7.99
C ALA A 61 15.15 -5.48 -8.23
N PRO A 62 15.64 -5.36 -9.48
CA PRO A 62 17.04 -5.00 -9.74
C PRO A 62 17.44 -3.64 -9.15
N VAL A 63 16.51 -2.66 -9.13
CA VAL A 63 16.74 -1.33 -8.55
C VAL A 63 16.98 -1.44 -7.04
N PHE A 64 16.12 -2.19 -6.35
CA PHE A 64 16.24 -2.39 -4.91
C PHE A 64 17.48 -3.18 -4.52
N ILE A 65 17.80 -4.24 -5.26
CA ILE A 65 19.00 -5.06 -5.03
C ILE A 65 20.26 -4.21 -5.21
N LYS A 66 20.33 -3.40 -6.29
CA LYS A 66 21.46 -2.51 -6.53
C LYS A 66 21.62 -1.51 -5.38
N ARG A 67 20.53 -0.82 -4.99
CA ARG A 67 20.58 0.15 -3.92
C ARG A 67 20.95 -0.45 -2.56
N ALA A 68 20.40 -1.60 -2.23
CA ALA A 68 20.73 -2.32 -1.00
C ALA A 68 22.22 -2.71 -0.95
N LYS A 69 22.79 -3.15 -2.10
CA LYS A 69 24.22 -3.46 -2.21
C LYS A 69 25.09 -2.22 -1.99
N GLU A 70 24.74 -1.09 -2.60
CA GLU A 70 25.44 0.19 -2.43
C GLU A 70 25.46 0.62 -0.96
N GLU A 71 24.34 0.47 -0.25
CA GLU A 71 24.18 0.83 1.15
C GLU A 71 24.63 -0.27 2.13
N LYS A 72 25.09 -1.43 1.64
CA LYS A 72 25.39 -2.62 2.47
C LYS A 72 24.20 -3.01 3.36
N ALA A 73 22.99 -2.79 2.89
CA ALA A 73 21.74 -3.07 3.58
C ALA A 73 21.33 -4.53 3.33
N PRO A 74 21.06 -5.32 4.36
CA PRO A 74 20.39 -6.61 4.18
C PRO A 74 19.03 -6.41 3.50
N ILE A 75 18.74 -7.16 2.44
CA ILE A 75 17.47 -7.06 1.70
C ILE A 75 16.73 -8.39 1.73
N VAL A 76 15.42 -8.32 1.96
CA VAL A 76 14.50 -9.46 1.91
C VAL A 76 13.28 -9.12 1.08
N PHE A 77 12.88 -10.04 0.20
CA PHE A 77 11.60 -10.00 -0.51
C PHE A 77 10.60 -10.89 0.23
N ALA A 78 9.54 -10.28 0.75
CA ALA A 78 8.57 -10.97 1.61
C ALA A 78 7.49 -11.76 0.83
N ASN A 79 7.45 -11.67 -0.50
CA ASN A 79 6.44 -12.34 -1.33
C ASN A 79 6.42 -13.87 -1.17
N GLU A 80 7.55 -14.49 -0.88
CA GLU A 80 7.68 -15.95 -0.71
C GLU A 80 7.24 -16.45 0.67
N LEU A 81 7.09 -15.54 1.64
CA LEU A 81 6.63 -15.93 2.97
C LEU A 81 5.20 -16.48 2.88
N THR A 82 4.98 -17.59 3.57
CA THR A 82 3.65 -18.17 3.79
C THR A 82 3.20 -17.88 5.21
N THR A 83 1.92 -17.59 5.41
CA THR A 83 1.38 -17.32 6.73
C THR A 83 -0.12 -17.60 6.77
N ASP A 84 -0.58 -18.05 7.90
CA ASP A 84 -1.98 -18.20 8.29
C ASP A 84 -2.51 -16.99 9.09
N LEU A 85 -1.63 -16.03 9.39
CA LEU A 85 -2.01 -14.81 10.10
C LEU A 85 -3.00 -13.97 9.28
N THR A 86 -3.98 -13.43 9.98
CA THR A 86 -5.03 -12.58 9.43
C THR A 86 -5.03 -11.22 10.13
N THR A 87 -5.76 -10.27 9.58
CA THR A 87 -5.91 -8.92 10.13
C THR A 87 -7.39 -8.50 10.15
N ASP A 88 -7.75 -7.55 11.00
CA ASP A 88 -9.08 -6.92 11.00
C ASP A 88 -9.29 -5.96 9.81
N LEU A 89 -8.25 -5.67 9.03
CA LEU A 89 -8.35 -4.92 7.78
C LEU A 89 -8.85 -5.83 6.64
N GLN A 90 -10.00 -5.51 6.05
CA GLN A 90 -10.73 -6.43 5.17
C GLN A 90 -10.32 -6.38 3.69
N GLY A 91 -9.43 -5.47 3.27
CA GLY A 91 -8.95 -5.40 1.88
C GLY A 91 -8.13 -6.64 1.50
N ILE A 92 -8.41 -7.26 0.33
CA ILE A 92 -7.67 -8.47 -0.13
C ILE A 92 -6.16 -8.24 -0.26
N TYR A 93 -5.74 -7.02 -0.54
CA TYR A 93 -4.33 -6.63 -0.63
C TYR A 93 -3.59 -6.71 0.71
N GLN A 94 -4.30 -6.82 1.83
CA GLN A 94 -3.69 -6.95 3.15
C GLN A 94 -2.93 -8.28 3.32
N GLN A 95 -3.31 -9.32 2.60
CA GLN A 95 -2.56 -10.58 2.59
C GLN A 95 -1.10 -10.39 2.14
N LYS A 96 -0.85 -9.46 1.23
CA LYS A 96 0.51 -9.09 0.83
C LYS A 96 1.20 -8.20 1.87
N ASN A 97 0.46 -7.24 2.43
CA ASN A 97 1.00 -6.35 3.45
C ASN A 97 1.42 -7.09 4.73
N ILE A 98 0.65 -8.10 5.16
CA ILE A 98 0.99 -8.95 6.33
C ILE A 98 2.36 -9.60 6.16
N LYS A 99 2.70 -10.10 4.98
CA LYS A 99 4.02 -10.70 4.71
C LYS A 99 5.15 -9.68 4.95
N GLY A 100 4.98 -8.45 4.48
CA GLY A 100 5.92 -7.37 4.76
C GLY A 100 6.05 -7.07 6.25
N VAL A 101 4.92 -7.03 6.98
CA VAL A 101 4.91 -6.84 8.44
C VAL A 101 5.68 -7.97 9.15
N ILE A 102 5.44 -9.22 8.79
CA ILE A 102 6.13 -10.39 9.38
C ILE A 102 7.64 -10.26 9.18
N ALA A 103 8.09 -9.94 7.96
CA ALA A 103 9.52 -9.79 7.68
C ALA A 103 10.15 -8.63 8.47
N VAL A 104 9.44 -7.52 8.64
CA VAL A 104 9.88 -6.39 9.48
C VAL A 104 10.01 -6.81 10.95
N ILE A 105 9.00 -7.48 11.49
CA ILE A 105 9.01 -7.97 12.88
C ILE A 105 10.16 -8.95 13.11
N ASP A 106 10.46 -9.79 12.12
CA ASP A 106 11.57 -10.75 12.18
C ASP A 106 12.92 -10.02 12.30
N PHE A 107 13.15 -8.97 11.51
CA PHE A 107 14.35 -8.15 11.67
C PHE A 107 14.41 -7.47 13.03
N LEU A 108 13.32 -6.91 13.53
CA LEU A 108 13.29 -6.28 14.84
C LEU A 108 13.60 -7.27 15.97
N LYS A 109 13.07 -8.49 15.90
CA LYS A 109 13.39 -9.56 16.86
C LYS A 109 14.87 -9.92 16.85
N HIS A 110 15.50 -10.01 15.67
CA HIS A 110 16.93 -10.26 15.56
C HIS A 110 17.80 -9.12 16.12
N GLN A 111 17.24 -7.90 16.16
CA GLN A 111 17.87 -6.72 16.79
C GLN A 111 17.62 -6.64 18.31
N GLY A 112 16.94 -7.65 18.90
CA GLY A 112 16.71 -7.72 20.34
C GLY A 112 15.37 -7.16 20.83
N TRP A 113 14.46 -6.78 19.92
CA TRP A 113 13.09 -6.38 20.32
C TRP A 113 12.31 -7.60 20.82
N ASP A 114 11.73 -7.48 22.01
CA ASP A 114 10.89 -8.53 22.58
C ASP A 114 9.45 -8.46 22.00
N ILE A 115 9.27 -9.15 20.88
CA ILE A 115 7.99 -9.23 20.17
C ILE A 115 7.60 -10.70 20.06
N SER A 116 6.67 -11.15 20.90
CA SER A 116 6.17 -12.52 20.85
C SER A 116 5.28 -12.76 19.61
N TYR A 117 5.08 -14.02 19.23
CA TYR A 117 4.13 -14.38 18.18
C TYR A 117 2.71 -13.92 18.53
N GLU A 118 2.32 -14.02 19.79
CA GLU A 118 1.01 -13.58 20.27
C GLU A 118 0.83 -12.05 20.16
N ASN A 119 1.90 -11.28 20.42
CA ASN A 119 1.88 -9.83 20.23
C ASN A 119 1.66 -9.46 18.76
N LEU A 120 2.37 -10.15 17.84
CA LEU A 120 2.19 -9.96 16.39
C LEU A 120 0.76 -10.30 15.97
N LYS A 121 0.25 -11.46 16.35
CA LYS A 121 -1.10 -11.91 16.04
C LYS A 121 -2.16 -10.94 16.57
N ASN A 122 -2.06 -10.57 17.83
CA ASN A 122 -2.99 -9.62 18.46
C ASN A 122 -2.89 -8.21 17.83
N GLY A 123 -1.69 -7.77 17.49
CA GLY A 123 -1.47 -6.52 16.76
C GLY A 123 -2.18 -6.49 15.42
N LEU A 124 -2.07 -7.56 14.64
CA LEU A 124 -2.73 -7.69 13.35
C LEU A 124 -4.27 -7.77 13.46
N LEU A 125 -4.79 -8.46 14.46
CA LEU A 125 -6.24 -8.61 14.68
C LEU A 125 -6.91 -7.35 15.28
N ASN A 126 -6.14 -6.37 15.72
CA ASN A 126 -6.64 -5.16 16.36
C ASN A 126 -6.06 -3.88 15.73
N VAL A 127 -5.72 -3.89 14.43
CA VAL A 127 -5.12 -2.72 13.76
C VAL A 127 -6.06 -1.52 13.85
N VAL A 128 -7.33 -1.68 13.48
CA VAL A 128 -8.30 -0.58 13.51
C VAL A 128 -8.51 -0.06 14.92
N LYS A 129 -8.65 -0.95 15.89
CA LYS A 129 -8.83 -0.59 17.31
C LYS A 129 -7.63 0.19 17.86
N ASN A 130 -6.41 -0.28 17.55
CA ASN A 130 -5.18 0.27 18.13
C ASN A 130 -4.73 1.57 17.44
N THR A 131 -5.03 1.74 16.14
CA THR A 131 -4.49 2.84 15.33
C THR A 131 -5.56 3.79 14.81
N HIS A 132 -6.84 3.43 14.91
CA HIS A 132 -7.96 4.14 14.27
C HIS A 132 -7.80 4.33 12.76
N LEU A 133 -7.07 3.42 12.09
CA LEU A 133 -6.88 3.44 10.65
C LEU A 133 -8.22 3.31 9.92
N LYS A 134 -8.45 4.20 8.96
CA LYS A 134 -9.70 4.27 8.18
C LYS A 134 -9.42 4.08 6.69
N GLY A 135 -10.47 3.75 5.91
CA GLY A 135 -10.43 3.75 4.46
C GLY A 135 -9.57 2.62 3.86
N ARG A 136 -9.57 1.44 4.46
CA ARG A 136 -8.96 0.22 3.92
C ARG A 136 -9.99 -0.88 3.81
N TRP A 137 -10.84 -0.82 2.76
CA TRP A 137 -12.05 -1.63 2.61
C TRP A 137 -12.90 -1.60 3.88
N GLN A 138 -13.07 -0.38 4.40
CA GLN A 138 -13.77 -0.17 5.68
C GLN A 138 -15.28 -0.25 5.49
N THR A 139 -15.94 -1.17 6.18
CA THR A 139 -17.40 -1.19 6.26
C THR A 139 -17.89 -0.07 7.18
N LEU A 140 -18.64 0.87 6.63
CA LEU A 140 -19.22 2.00 7.36
C LEU A 140 -20.65 1.69 7.83
N SER A 141 -21.39 0.85 7.08
CA SER A 141 -22.74 0.40 7.39
C SER A 141 -22.97 -0.97 6.77
N THR A 142 -23.87 -1.74 7.35
CA THR A 142 -24.28 -3.06 6.86
C THR A 142 -25.66 -3.06 6.21
N HIS A 143 -26.50 -2.05 6.49
CA HIS A 143 -27.86 -1.93 5.94
C HIS A 143 -28.19 -0.46 5.62
N PRO A 144 -28.04 0.00 4.37
CA PRO A 144 -27.37 -0.68 3.25
C PRO A 144 -25.88 -0.91 3.51
N THR A 145 -25.29 -1.88 2.80
CA THR A 145 -23.84 -2.07 2.89
C THR A 145 -23.12 -0.86 2.28
N VAL A 146 -22.30 -0.19 3.08
CA VAL A 146 -21.47 0.94 2.65
C VAL A 146 -20.02 0.63 2.97
N VAL A 147 -19.18 0.64 1.95
CA VAL A 147 -17.73 0.39 2.06
C VAL A 147 -16.96 1.61 1.62
N CYS A 148 -15.92 1.96 2.35
CA CYS A 148 -14.98 3.04 2.02
C CYS A 148 -13.58 2.49 1.82
N ASP A 149 -12.94 2.89 0.72
CA ASP A 149 -11.51 2.64 0.48
C ASP A 149 -10.83 3.92 -0.04
N THR A 150 -9.56 4.11 0.30
CA THR A 150 -8.76 5.27 -0.13
C THR A 150 -7.87 4.96 -1.33
N GLY A 151 -8.09 3.84 -2.01
CA GLY A 151 -7.46 3.54 -3.30
C GLY A 151 -7.67 4.70 -4.28
N HIS A 152 -6.59 5.19 -4.89
CA HIS A 152 -6.63 6.42 -5.69
C HIS A 152 -5.70 6.37 -6.91
N ASN A 153 -5.09 5.24 -7.17
CA ASN A 153 -4.28 4.95 -8.36
C ASN A 153 -4.66 3.60 -8.95
N ILE A 154 -4.23 3.32 -10.17
CA ILE A 154 -4.57 2.10 -10.88
C ILE A 154 -4.19 0.85 -10.06
N GLY A 155 -2.99 0.80 -9.49
CA GLY A 155 -2.54 -0.37 -8.72
C GLY A 155 -3.41 -0.67 -7.49
N GLY A 156 -3.75 0.34 -6.69
CA GLY A 156 -4.64 0.18 -5.52
C GLY A 156 -6.08 -0.16 -5.93
N LEU A 157 -6.61 0.57 -6.92
CA LEU A 157 -8.00 0.38 -7.36
C LEU A 157 -8.22 -0.95 -8.07
N THR A 158 -7.21 -1.56 -8.70
CA THR A 158 -7.31 -2.91 -9.25
C THR A 158 -7.74 -3.90 -8.16
N TYR A 159 -7.09 -3.89 -6.99
CA TYR A 159 -7.47 -4.75 -5.87
C TYR A 159 -8.88 -4.45 -5.33
N VAL A 160 -9.22 -3.16 -5.23
CA VAL A 160 -10.55 -2.74 -4.77
C VAL A 160 -11.62 -3.26 -5.73
N MET A 161 -11.42 -3.13 -7.04
CA MET A 161 -12.37 -3.61 -8.05
C MET A 161 -12.41 -5.15 -8.12
N GLU A 162 -11.31 -5.84 -7.94
CA GLU A 162 -11.29 -7.31 -7.83
C GLU A 162 -12.10 -7.79 -6.62
N GLN A 163 -11.98 -7.11 -5.50
CA GLN A 163 -12.77 -7.45 -4.31
C GLN A 163 -14.24 -7.12 -4.50
N LEU A 164 -14.55 -5.98 -5.12
CA LEU A 164 -15.90 -5.56 -5.43
C LEU A 164 -16.64 -6.58 -6.31
N LYS A 165 -15.98 -7.12 -7.34
CA LYS A 165 -16.53 -8.16 -8.22
C LYS A 165 -16.94 -9.46 -7.50
N LYS A 166 -16.38 -9.69 -6.30
CA LYS A 166 -16.71 -10.87 -5.47
C LYS A 166 -17.88 -10.60 -4.50
N GLN A 167 -18.38 -9.37 -4.44
CA GLN A 167 -19.51 -9.02 -3.57
C GLN A 167 -20.83 -9.32 -4.27
N THR A 168 -21.83 -9.71 -3.47
CA THR A 168 -23.21 -9.88 -3.95
C THR A 168 -24.00 -8.61 -3.63
N TYR A 169 -24.65 -8.05 -4.64
CA TYR A 169 -25.48 -6.85 -4.48
C TYR A 169 -26.61 -6.87 -5.53
N THR A 170 -27.73 -6.25 -5.24
CA THR A 170 -28.82 -6.02 -6.21
C THR A 170 -28.58 -4.77 -7.03
N GLN A 171 -27.99 -3.75 -6.44
CA GLN A 171 -27.66 -2.48 -7.08
C GLN A 171 -26.36 -1.93 -6.50
N LEU A 172 -25.49 -1.46 -7.38
CA LEU A 172 -24.20 -0.88 -7.01
C LEU A 172 -24.24 0.64 -7.18
N HIS A 173 -23.87 1.34 -6.11
CA HIS A 173 -23.72 2.78 -6.09
C HIS A 173 -22.25 3.11 -5.78
N ILE A 174 -21.62 3.95 -6.59
CA ILE A 174 -20.22 4.34 -6.43
C ILE A 174 -20.14 5.85 -6.29
N VAL A 175 -19.63 6.31 -5.15
CA VAL A 175 -19.29 7.72 -4.90
C VAL A 175 -17.79 7.89 -5.12
N ILE A 176 -17.38 8.75 -6.04
CA ILE A 176 -15.97 8.93 -6.40
C ILE A 176 -15.65 10.39 -6.70
N GLY A 177 -14.46 10.83 -6.28
CA GLY A 177 -13.90 12.15 -6.59
C GLY A 177 -12.41 12.06 -6.86
N PHE A 178 -11.90 12.96 -7.67
CA PHE A 178 -10.51 12.99 -8.09
C PHE A 178 -9.83 14.31 -7.80
N VAL A 179 -8.52 14.28 -7.80
CA VAL A 179 -7.67 15.47 -7.88
C VAL A 179 -7.05 15.55 -9.28
N LYS A 180 -6.68 16.77 -9.72
CA LYS A 180 -6.29 17.09 -11.10
C LYS A 180 -5.11 16.27 -11.62
N GLU A 181 -4.20 15.87 -10.73
CA GLU A 181 -2.95 15.18 -11.08
C GLU A 181 -3.11 13.66 -11.27
N LYS A 182 -4.33 13.13 -11.17
CA LYS A 182 -4.58 11.68 -11.30
C LYS A 182 -4.93 11.27 -12.74
N ASP A 183 -4.52 10.06 -13.11
CA ASP A 183 -4.95 9.40 -14.36
C ASP A 183 -6.41 8.95 -14.23
N VAL A 184 -7.33 9.93 -14.38
CA VAL A 184 -8.76 9.69 -14.24
C VAL A 184 -9.25 8.69 -15.29
N LYS A 185 -8.76 8.77 -16.53
CA LYS A 185 -9.18 7.89 -17.62
C LYS A 185 -8.80 6.44 -17.32
N GLY A 186 -7.53 6.17 -17.03
CA GLY A 186 -7.06 4.81 -16.71
C GLY A 186 -7.72 4.24 -15.47
N VAL A 187 -8.04 5.09 -14.49
CA VAL A 187 -8.78 4.67 -13.29
C VAL A 187 -10.22 4.30 -13.64
N LEU A 188 -10.96 5.12 -14.41
CA LEU A 188 -12.36 4.86 -14.75
C LEU A 188 -12.54 3.60 -15.61
N GLU A 189 -11.53 3.20 -16.39
CA GLU A 189 -11.56 1.95 -17.16
C GLU A 189 -11.64 0.68 -16.28
N LEU A 190 -11.22 0.77 -15.00
CA LEU A 190 -11.33 -0.34 -14.05
C LEU A 190 -12.73 -0.54 -13.50
N PHE A 191 -13.58 0.48 -13.57
CA PHE A 191 -14.87 0.52 -12.89
C PHE A 191 -15.98 -0.16 -13.68
N PRO A 192 -16.96 -0.84 -13.01
CA PRO A 192 -18.06 -1.49 -13.68
C PRO A 192 -19.00 -0.47 -14.35
N LYS A 193 -19.38 -0.73 -15.60
CA LYS A 193 -20.27 0.18 -16.35
C LYS A 193 -21.70 0.21 -15.83
N GLU A 194 -22.14 -0.86 -15.18
CA GLU A 194 -23.52 -1.08 -14.72
C GLU A 194 -23.82 -0.46 -13.33
N ALA A 195 -22.89 0.35 -12.78
CA ALA A 195 -23.10 0.99 -11.49
C ALA A 195 -23.75 2.37 -11.63
N HIS A 196 -24.41 2.83 -10.55
CA HIS A 196 -24.84 4.22 -10.41
C HIS A 196 -23.70 5.06 -9.85
N TYR A 197 -23.27 6.06 -10.59
CA TYR A 197 -22.13 6.91 -10.23
C TYR A 197 -22.55 8.24 -9.64
N TYR A 198 -21.89 8.63 -8.56
CA TYR A 198 -22.01 9.92 -7.92
C TYR A 198 -20.63 10.56 -7.90
N PHE A 199 -20.42 11.55 -8.79
CA PHE A 199 -19.15 12.26 -8.84
C PHE A 199 -19.17 13.40 -7.83
N CYS A 200 -18.08 13.53 -7.09
CA CYS A 200 -17.87 14.61 -6.14
C CYS A 200 -16.52 15.28 -6.38
N SER A 201 -16.45 16.56 -6.06
CA SER A 201 -15.19 17.32 -6.08
C SER A 201 -14.75 17.59 -4.64
N PRO A 202 -13.53 17.18 -4.24
CA PRO A 202 -13.03 17.58 -2.93
C PRO A 202 -12.83 19.10 -2.87
N ASN A 203 -13.24 19.71 -1.76
CA ASN A 203 -13.12 21.16 -1.55
C ASN A 203 -11.67 21.57 -1.23
N ILE A 204 -10.78 21.35 -2.17
CA ILE A 204 -9.35 21.72 -2.11
C ILE A 204 -8.91 22.30 -3.46
N LYS A 205 -7.87 23.12 -3.48
CA LYS A 205 -7.38 23.82 -4.70
C LYS A 205 -7.09 22.87 -5.89
N ARG A 206 -6.69 21.64 -5.64
CA ARG A 206 -6.41 20.62 -6.65
C ARG A 206 -7.59 19.68 -6.91
N GLY A 207 -8.77 19.91 -6.33
CA GLY A 207 -9.97 19.14 -6.65
C GLY A 207 -10.29 19.22 -8.14
N LEU A 208 -10.64 18.08 -8.75
CA LEU A 208 -11.14 18.03 -10.12
C LEU A 208 -12.63 18.38 -10.06
N ALA A 209 -13.05 19.37 -10.86
CA ALA A 209 -14.45 19.80 -10.95
C ALA A 209 -15.26 18.86 -11.85
#